data_1588baa46cc08e96e368e7b5a41b56af
#
_entry.id   1588baa46cc08e96e368e7b5a41b56af
#
_cell.length_a   1.000
_cell.length_b   1.000
_cell.length_c   1.000
_cell.angle_alpha   90.00
_cell.angle_beta   90.00
_cell.angle_gamma   90.00
#
_symmetry.space_group_name_H-M   'P 1'
#
loop_
_entity.id
_entity.type
_entity.pdbx_description
1 polymer ?
#
loop_
_entity_poly.entity_id
_entity_poly.type
_entity_poly.pdbx_seq_one_letter_code
_entity_poly.pdbx_strand_id
1 'polypeptide(L)'
;MKARREVLRSIAGWRSRRSALRRGSSGPPPAPFVVGATRSGTTLLRLMLDAHPEIAIPSETHFIPELISAREKHGASREQMLELLTSHRRWGDFTIEPGELAERWAQIEPLSGPEAVRAFFHLYADKQDKHGARWGDKTPGYVKSMREIQGYLPEARFIHLIRDGRDVALSVLKQSWGPQSIEAAAEKWRSRVNRGRSQAPYLGYYIEVKFEDLVLETERELRRICEFIEVPFDENMLGYHLTAEQRLQEKARALPRVHGEAQSAEKRLASHAKTFEPPNPEMIGTWRQRMSPADRAAYEALAGDLLAELGYDAEAPNGAGKVHVPRRGPRLPRPLRRAVAITKQATGFRDTADPRTAAPFLIGAARSGTDLLGAMLGAHPDMKMLSDTGFVPRLAEMIRSEPMTVERVIKVMAAAGPLEAHGLSEEEMRRRLAELDDLKAAAVLRCFYETAAENAGTSRWGDDTPSYLKRMRRIQRGLTEARFVHVVRDGRDTLAARPAEINTGAAIATGQRWNKKVRSVRVQAHLMNHLIEVRYEDLIADPEATLRRVCEFIELPYDEVMTEPPERSRIENDLGPVGSWRERLEPEHLEAFEEVAGKMLDELGYRSGAPSAVR
;
A
#
# COMPACT_ATOMS: atom_id res chain seq x y z
N MET A 1 -56.48 -1.91 -1.75
CA MET A 1 -56.00 -0.96 -2.77
C MET A 1 -55.14 0.19 -2.19
N LYS A 2 -55.41 0.69 -0.99
CA LYS A 2 -54.55 1.74 -0.34
C LYS A 2 -53.12 1.28 -0.09
N ALA A 3 -52.90 0.12 0.51
CA ALA A 3 -51.57 -0.41 0.81
C ALA A 3 -50.68 -0.59 -0.45
N ARG A 4 -51.28 -1.01 -1.58
CA ARG A 4 -50.56 -1.16 -2.85
C ARG A 4 -50.12 0.18 -3.47
N ARG A 5 -50.88 1.27 -3.21
CA ARG A 5 -50.51 2.63 -3.64
C ARG A 5 -49.45 3.26 -2.77
N GLU A 6 -49.38 2.93 -1.46
CA GLU A 6 -48.30 3.39 -0.57
C GLU A 6 -46.95 2.72 -0.89
N VAL A 7 -46.95 1.41 -1.15
CA VAL A 7 -45.76 0.68 -1.63
C VAL A 7 -45.26 1.25 -2.96
N LEU A 8 -46.14 1.54 -3.91
CA LEU A 8 -45.76 2.13 -5.20
C LEU A 8 -45.24 3.58 -5.06
N ARG A 9 -45.77 4.38 -4.10
CA ARG A 9 -45.26 5.72 -3.79
C ARG A 9 -43.87 5.66 -3.09
N SER A 10 -43.66 4.69 -2.21
CA SER A 10 -42.40 4.41 -1.59
C SER A 10 -41.35 4.04 -2.64
N ILE A 11 -41.67 3.15 -3.59
CA ILE A 11 -40.80 2.75 -4.70
C ILE A 11 -40.49 3.93 -5.65
N ALA A 12 -41.45 4.79 -5.94
CA ALA A 12 -41.27 5.97 -6.80
C ALA A 12 -40.41 7.05 -6.11
N GLY A 13 -40.62 7.29 -4.82
CA GLY A 13 -39.80 8.16 -4.00
C GLY A 13 -38.36 7.65 -3.86
N TRP A 14 -38.17 6.34 -3.84
CA TRP A 14 -36.88 5.68 -3.80
C TRP A 14 -36.11 5.79 -5.13
N ARG A 15 -36.81 5.64 -6.27
CA ARG A 15 -36.22 5.85 -7.62
C ARG A 15 -35.77 7.30 -7.85
N SER A 16 -36.49 8.30 -7.35
CA SER A 16 -36.10 9.70 -7.48
C SER A 16 -34.86 10.07 -6.59
N ARG A 17 -34.72 9.46 -5.40
CA ARG A 17 -33.52 9.58 -4.56
C ARG A 17 -32.31 8.90 -5.18
N ARG A 18 -32.52 7.78 -5.90
CA ARG A 18 -31.46 7.05 -6.64
C ARG A 18 -30.85 7.92 -7.76
N SER A 19 -31.64 8.76 -8.41
CA SER A 19 -31.13 9.68 -9.46
C SER A 19 -30.40 10.89 -8.91
N ALA A 20 -30.68 11.31 -7.67
CA ALA A 20 -30.00 12.42 -7.01
C ALA A 20 -28.63 12.04 -6.45
N LEU A 21 -28.47 10.79 -5.95
CA LEU A 21 -27.19 10.27 -5.46
C LEU A 21 -26.19 9.91 -6.57
N ARG A 22 -26.67 9.70 -7.82
CA ARG A 22 -25.82 9.38 -8.98
C ARG A 22 -25.16 10.60 -9.66
N ARG A 23 -25.42 11.82 -9.22
CA ARG A 23 -24.89 13.03 -9.84
C ARG A 23 -23.67 13.60 -9.08
N GLY A 24 -22.59 12.80 -8.90
CA GLY A 24 -21.45 13.34 -8.18
C GLY A 24 -20.11 12.60 -8.23
N SER A 25 -20.04 11.37 -8.75
CA SER A 25 -18.75 10.68 -8.84
C SER A 25 -18.56 10.04 -10.21
N SER A 26 -17.49 10.41 -10.90
CA SER A 26 -17.10 9.86 -12.20
C SER A 26 -16.40 8.50 -12.13
N GLY A 27 -16.50 7.76 -11.02
CA GLY A 27 -15.84 6.48 -10.78
C GLY A 27 -16.80 5.35 -10.39
N PRO A 28 -16.32 4.07 -10.37
CA PRO A 28 -17.10 2.94 -9.89
C PRO A 28 -17.59 3.16 -8.44
N PRO A 29 -18.79 2.64 -8.09
CA PRO A 29 -19.29 2.76 -6.72
C PRO A 29 -18.39 2.03 -5.72
N PRO A 30 -18.31 2.51 -4.45
CA PRO A 30 -17.49 1.89 -3.40
C PRO A 30 -17.77 0.40 -3.23
N ALA A 31 -16.70 -0.40 -3.16
CA ALA A 31 -16.74 -1.84 -2.93
C ALA A 31 -16.16 -2.17 -1.55
N PRO A 32 -16.94 -2.72 -0.60
CA PRO A 32 -16.43 -3.11 0.72
C PRO A 32 -15.50 -4.32 0.64
N PHE A 33 -14.33 -4.22 1.28
CA PHE A 33 -13.37 -5.31 1.47
C PHE A 33 -13.19 -5.58 2.96
N VAL A 34 -13.77 -6.67 3.45
CA VAL A 34 -13.64 -7.07 4.86
C VAL A 34 -12.36 -7.89 5.04
N VAL A 35 -11.41 -7.35 5.77
CA VAL A 35 -10.07 -7.93 6.00
C VAL A 35 -9.75 -8.04 7.48
N GLY A 36 -8.74 -8.83 7.84
CA GLY A 36 -8.29 -8.94 9.24
C GLY A 36 -7.53 -10.23 9.53
N ALA A 37 -7.32 -10.50 10.83
CA ALA A 37 -6.83 -11.79 11.26
C ALA A 37 -7.93 -12.86 11.11
N THR A 38 -7.54 -14.07 10.75
CA THR A 38 -8.48 -15.19 10.69
C THR A 38 -9.11 -15.40 12.07
N ARG A 39 -10.40 -15.69 12.14
CA ARG A 39 -11.19 -15.85 13.38
C ARG A 39 -11.50 -14.54 14.15
N SER A 40 -11.32 -13.40 13.53
CA SER A 40 -11.72 -12.11 14.13
C SER A 40 -13.19 -11.72 13.91
N GLY A 41 -14.03 -12.61 13.36
CA GLY A 41 -15.46 -12.33 13.14
C GLY A 41 -15.80 -11.80 11.73
N THR A 42 -14.86 -11.87 10.79
CA THR A 42 -15.05 -11.38 9.41
C THR A 42 -16.22 -12.04 8.66
N THR A 43 -16.58 -13.29 8.99
CA THR A 43 -17.77 -13.95 8.42
C THR A 43 -19.06 -13.34 8.98
N LEU A 44 -19.10 -12.99 10.25
CA LEU A 44 -20.22 -12.29 10.86
C LEU A 44 -20.49 -10.95 10.14
N LEU A 45 -19.47 -10.12 10.05
CA LEU A 45 -19.58 -8.83 9.36
C LEU A 45 -19.95 -8.98 7.88
N ARG A 46 -19.40 -9.99 7.18
CA ARG A 46 -19.82 -10.30 5.81
C ARG A 46 -21.32 -10.55 5.72
N LEU A 47 -21.87 -11.42 6.59
CA LEU A 47 -23.29 -11.76 6.55
C LEU A 47 -24.18 -10.56 6.85
N MET A 48 -23.78 -9.70 7.78
CA MET A 48 -24.46 -8.43 8.06
C MET A 48 -24.47 -7.52 6.83
N LEU A 49 -23.33 -7.33 6.17
CA LEU A 49 -23.24 -6.51 4.96
C LEU A 49 -23.98 -7.12 3.77
N ASP A 50 -23.90 -8.44 3.62
CA ASP A 50 -24.55 -9.15 2.53
C ASP A 50 -26.08 -9.25 2.70
N ALA A 51 -26.60 -9.09 3.92
CA ALA A 51 -28.04 -8.96 4.17
C ALA A 51 -28.62 -7.63 3.65
N HIS A 52 -27.79 -6.63 3.39
CA HIS A 52 -28.20 -5.39 2.75
C HIS A 52 -28.66 -5.67 1.30
N PRO A 53 -29.82 -5.14 0.85
CA PRO A 53 -30.38 -5.43 -0.49
C PRO A 53 -29.49 -4.94 -1.64
N GLU A 54 -28.69 -3.92 -1.41
CA GLU A 54 -27.80 -3.33 -2.43
C GLU A 54 -26.35 -3.81 -2.34
N ILE A 55 -26.02 -4.82 -1.53
CA ILE A 55 -24.67 -5.33 -1.38
C ILE A 55 -24.65 -6.85 -1.62
N ALA A 56 -23.69 -7.32 -2.41
CA ALA A 56 -23.46 -8.74 -2.65
C ALA A 56 -21.99 -9.08 -2.34
N ILE A 57 -21.77 -9.95 -1.36
CA ILE A 57 -20.43 -10.36 -0.93
C ILE A 57 -20.33 -11.90 -0.95
N PRO A 58 -19.52 -12.48 -1.85
CA PRO A 58 -19.33 -13.92 -1.92
C PRO A 58 -18.54 -14.48 -0.74
N SER A 59 -18.31 -15.76 -0.77
CA SER A 59 -17.31 -16.45 0.04
C SER A 59 -15.90 -15.91 -0.27
N GLU A 60 -14.88 -16.36 0.50
CA GLU A 60 -13.49 -15.87 0.33
C GLU A 60 -12.95 -16.15 -1.07
N THR A 61 -12.58 -15.13 -1.82
CA THR A 61 -12.13 -15.25 -3.21
C THR A 61 -10.68 -15.75 -3.32
N HIS A 62 -9.76 -15.21 -2.56
CA HIS A 62 -8.31 -15.51 -2.55
C HIS A 62 -7.57 -15.29 -3.87
N PHE A 63 -8.23 -15.11 -5.00
CA PHE A 63 -7.64 -15.04 -6.35
C PHE A 63 -7.46 -13.61 -6.89
N ILE A 64 -8.03 -12.57 -6.26
CA ILE A 64 -8.04 -11.20 -6.86
C ILE A 64 -6.64 -10.69 -7.21
N PRO A 65 -5.64 -10.69 -6.30
CA PRO A 65 -4.30 -10.21 -6.65
C PRO A 65 -3.63 -11.07 -7.73
N GLU A 66 -3.89 -12.38 -7.71
CA GLU A 66 -3.30 -13.32 -8.67
C GLU A 66 -3.90 -13.15 -10.07
N LEU A 67 -5.22 -13.02 -10.18
CA LEU A 67 -5.91 -12.79 -11.44
C LEU A 67 -5.48 -11.46 -12.09
N ILE A 68 -5.45 -10.37 -11.30
CA ILE A 68 -4.99 -9.08 -11.77
C ILE A 68 -3.52 -9.17 -12.21
N SER A 69 -2.66 -9.83 -11.41
CA SER A 69 -1.25 -9.98 -11.76
C SER A 69 -1.04 -10.81 -13.02
N ALA A 70 -1.80 -11.89 -13.20
CA ALA A 70 -1.74 -12.72 -14.40
C ALA A 70 -2.00 -11.88 -15.67
N ARG A 71 -3.03 -11.03 -15.63
CA ARG A 71 -3.36 -10.17 -16.77
C ARG A 71 -2.40 -8.99 -16.92
N GLU A 72 -2.24 -8.18 -15.86
CA GLU A 72 -1.56 -6.89 -15.92
C GLU A 72 -0.03 -7.00 -15.95
N LYS A 73 0.54 -8.07 -15.39
CA LYS A 73 1.99 -8.25 -15.31
C LYS A 73 2.51 -9.32 -16.28
N HIS A 74 1.67 -10.29 -16.64
CA HIS A 74 2.07 -11.46 -17.40
C HIS A 74 1.31 -11.61 -18.73
N GLY A 75 0.37 -10.71 -19.04
CA GLY A 75 -0.35 -10.71 -20.31
C GLY A 75 -1.26 -11.93 -20.55
N ALA A 76 -1.71 -12.58 -19.45
CA ALA A 76 -2.52 -13.79 -19.58
C ALA A 76 -3.74 -13.58 -20.48
N SER A 77 -4.04 -14.55 -21.34
CA SER A 77 -5.23 -14.56 -22.17
C SER A 77 -6.50 -14.72 -21.34
N ARG A 78 -7.68 -14.53 -21.95
CA ARG A 78 -8.97 -14.77 -21.28
C ARG A 78 -9.10 -16.22 -20.82
N GLU A 79 -8.67 -17.15 -21.65
CA GLU A 79 -8.68 -18.59 -21.38
C GLU A 79 -7.77 -18.93 -20.17
N GLN A 80 -6.56 -18.38 -20.15
CA GLN A 80 -5.63 -18.56 -19.03
C GLN A 80 -6.15 -17.96 -17.73
N MET A 81 -6.80 -16.79 -17.78
CA MET A 81 -7.44 -16.19 -16.61
C MET A 81 -8.63 -17.03 -16.12
N LEU A 82 -9.42 -17.59 -17.04
CA LEU A 82 -10.54 -18.47 -16.70
C LEU A 82 -10.05 -19.76 -16.07
N GLU A 83 -9.02 -20.38 -16.63
CA GLU A 83 -8.38 -21.58 -16.07
C GLU A 83 -7.83 -21.32 -14.66
N LEU A 84 -7.16 -20.18 -14.44
CA LEU A 84 -6.68 -19.77 -13.12
C LEU A 84 -7.82 -19.71 -12.09
N LEU A 85 -8.97 -19.14 -12.45
CA LEU A 85 -10.11 -19.05 -11.57
C LEU A 85 -10.79 -20.41 -11.34
N THR A 86 -11.05 -21.17 -12.41
CA THR A 86 -11.80 -22.42 -12.36
C THR A 86 -11.01 -23.54 -11.71
N SER A 87 -9.68 -23.51 -11.83
CA SER A 87 -8.78 -24.42 -11.10
C SER A 87 -8.62 -24.09 -9.61
N HIS A 88 -9.00 -22.86 -9.21
CA HIS A 88 -8.90 -22.47 -7.82
C HIS A 88 -9.85 -23.33 -6.95
N ARG A 89 -9.32 -23.94 -5.89
CA ARG A 89 -10.02 -24.91 -5.03
C ARG A 89 -11.38 -24.42 -4.47
N ARG A 90 -11.60 -23.10 -4.42
CA ARG A 90 -12.86 -22.49 -3.95
C ARG A 90 -13.81 -22.10 -5.08
N TRP A 91 -13.48 -22.41 -6.32
CA TRP A 91 -14.35 -22.04 -7.45
C TRP A 91 -15.78 -22.48 -7.24
N GLY A 92 -15.99 -23.71 -6.79
CA GLY A 92 -17.32 -24.25 -6.52
C GLY A 92 -18.11 -23.56 -5.38
N ASP A 93 -17.48 -22.66 -4.60
CA ASP A 93 -18.17 -21.88 -3.57
C ASP A 93 -18.98 -20.69 -4.18
N PHE A 94 -18.81 -20.37 -5.48
CA PHE A 94 -19.41 -19.19 -6.09
C PHE A 94 -20.68 -19.45 -6.91
N THR A 95 -21.02 -20.71 -7.17
CA THR A 95 -22.21 -21.11 -7.97
C THR A 95 -22.25 -20.47 -9.38
N ILE A 96 -21.10 -20.21 -9.96
CA ILE A 96 -20.92 -19.68 -11.32
C ILE A 96 -20.37 -20.78 -12.21
N GLU A 97 -21.01 -21.01 -13.35
CA GLU A 97 -20.48 -21.93 -14.34
C GLU A 97 -19.37 -21.24 -15.17
N PRO A 98 -18.27 -21.97 -15.51
CA PRO A 98 -17.17 -21.38 -16.27
C PRO A 98 -17.60 -20.69 -17.58
N GLY A 99 -18.57 -21.29 -18.30
CA GLY A 99 -19.11 -20.74 -19.55
C GLY A 99 -19.78 -19.38 -19.36
N GLU A 100 -20.55 -19.21 -18.29
CA GLU A 100 -21.24 -17.93 -18.00
C GLU A 100 -20.25 -16.78 -17.78
N LEU A 101 -19.14 -17.09 -17.08
CA LEU A 101 -18.08 -16.08 -16.86
C LEU A 101 -17.34 -15.78 -18.17
N ALA A 102 -17.06 -16.81 -18.99
CA ALA A 102 -16.43 -16.63 -20.28
C ALA A 102 -17.27 -15.76 -21.23
N GLU A 103 -18.59 -16.01 -21.29
CA GLU A 103 -19.52 -15.21 -22.07
C GLU A 103 -19.58 -13.76 -21.57
N ARG A 104 -19.60 -13.53 -20.25
CA ARG A 104 -19.58 -12.18 -19.67
C ARG A 104 -18.27 -11.45 -20.01
N TRP A 105 -17.14 -12.12 -19.95
CA TRP A 105 -15.85 -11.54 -20.31
C TRP A 105 -15.71 -11.27 -21.82
N ALA A 106 -16.35 -12.07 -22.67
CA ALA A 106 -16.34 -11.86 -24.11
C ALA A 106 -17.00 -10.53 -24.53
N GLN A 107 -17.90 -10.01 -23.72
CA GLN A 107 -18.59 -8.73 -23.96
C GLN A 107 -17.77 -7.50 -23.55
N ILE A 108 -16.57 -7.69 -22.98
CA ILE A 108 -15.70 -6.62 -22.47
C ILE A 108 -14.45 -6.54 -23.33
N GLU A 109 -14.26 -5.42 -24.03
CA GLU A 109 -13.11 -5.23 -24.91
C GLU A 109 -12.53 -3.82 -24.73
N PRO A 110 -11.25 -3.66 -24.36
CA PRO A 110 -10.33 -4.73 -23.92
C PRO A 110 -10.61 -5.20 -22.50
N LEU A 111 -10.45 -6.49 -22.23
CA LEU A 111 -10.60 -7.06 -20.89
C LEU A 111 -9.30 -6.85 -20.08
N SER A 112 -9.33 -5.97 -19.11
CA SER A 112 -8.26 -5.82 -18.10
C SER A 112 -8.49 -6.75 -16.89
N GLY A 113 -7.45 -6.94 -16.06
CA GLY A 113 -7.57 -7.70 -14.82
C GLY A 113 -8.63 -7.12 -13.85
N PRO A 114 -8.65 -5.80 -13.60
CA PRO A 114 -9.71 -5.16 -12.83
C PRO A 114 -11.12 -5.37 -13.37
N GLU A 115 -11.30 -5.30 -14.69
CA GLU A 115 -12.61 -5.54 -15.32
C GLU A 115 -13.04 -7.00 -15.23
N ALA A 116 -12.10 -7.92 -15.36
CA ALA A 116 -12.36 -9.34 -15.14
C ALA A 116 -12.86 -9.62 -13.70
N VAL A 117 -12.26 -8.96 -12.71
CA VAL A 117 -12.70 -9.02 -11.30
C VAL A 117 -14.10 -8.44 -11.14
N ARG A 118 -14.38 -7.25 -11.66
CA ARG A 118 -15.71 -6.61 -11.57
C ARG A 118 -16.79 -7.46 -12.23
N ALA A 119 -16.51 -8.00 -13.42
CA ALA A 119 -17.44 -8.86 -14.14
C ALA A 119 -17.77 -10.14 -13.37
N PHE A 120 -16.79 -10.76 -12.71
CA PHE A 120 -17.02 -11.89 -11.81
C PHE A 120 -17.98 -11.52 -10.67
N PHE A 121 -17.75 -10.41 -9.97
CA PHE A 121 -18.60 -10.01 -8.85
C PHE A 121 -20.00 -9.58 -9.27
N HIS A 122 -20.14 -8.94 -10.42
CA HIS A 122 -21.46 -8.61 -10.96
C HIS A 122 -22.24 -9.87 -11.34
N LEU A 123 -21.57 -10.85 -11.99
CA LEU A 123 -22.22 -12.12 -12.29
C LEU A 123 -22.63 -12.86 -11.00
N TYR A 124 -21.77 -12.83 -9.96
CA TYR A 124 -22.14 -13.39 -8.66
C TYR A 124 -23.36 -12.67 -8.04
N ALA A 125 -23.42 -11.36 -8.10
CA ALA A 125 -24.58 -10.59 -7.61
C ALA A 125 -25.87 -10.94 -8.38
N ASP A 126 -25.77 -11.09 -9.70
CA ASP A 126 -26.88 -11.51 -10.55
C ASP A 126 -27.41 -12.90 -10.15
N LYS A 127 -26.51 -13.85 -9.83
CA LYS A 127 -26.87 -15.19 -9.32
C LYS A 127 -27.53 -15.18 -7.93
N GLN A 128 -27.40 -14.09 -7.20
CA GLN A 128 -28.05 -13.89 -5.89
C GLN A 128 -29.31 -13.03 -5.98
N ASP A 129 -29.88 -12.85 -7.18
CA ASP A 129 -31.02 -11.98 -7.45
C ASP A 129 -30.83 -10.52 -6.98
N LYS A 130 -29.57 -10.08 -6.90
CA LYS A 130 -29.15 -8.73 -6.50
C LYS A 130 -28.63 -7.94 -7.70
N HIS A 131 -29.43 -7.86 -8.76
CA HIS A 131 -29.06 -7.17 -9.99
C HIS A 131 -28.67 -5.71 -9.77
N GLY A 132 -27.46 -5.34 -10.20
CA GLY A 132 -26.91 -4.00 -10.03
C GLY A 132 -26.55 -3.62 -8.60
N ALA A 133 -26.49 -4.59 -7.68
CA ALA A 133 -25.96 -4.38 -6.34
C ALA A 133 -24.48 -4.04 -6.38
N ARG A 134 -24.01 -3.36 -5.35
CA ARG A 134 -22.59 -3.16 -5.11
C ARG A 134 -21.96 -4.49 -4.74
N TRP A 135 -20.88 -4.81 -5.37
CA TRP A 135 -20.09 -5.97 -5.02
C TRP A 135 -19.12 -5.65 -3.87
N GLY A 136 -18.73 -6.67 -3.15
CA GLY A 136 -17.71 -6.59 -2.12
C GLY A 136 -16.96 -7.91 -1.97
N ASP A 137 -15.94 -7.91 -1.16
CA ASP A 137 -15.15 -9.11 -0.83
C ASP A 137 -14.96 -9.29 0.67
N LYS A 138 -14.92 -10.53 1.10
CA LYS A 138 -14.51 -10.89 2.46
C LYS A 138 -13.46 -11.99 2.40
N THR A 139 -12.23 -11.59 2.26
CA THR A 139 -11.06 -12.46 2.35
C THR A 139 -10.09 -11.90 3.40
N PRO A 140 -10.10 -12.44 4.63
CA PRO A 140 -9.27 -11.93 5.73
C PRO A 140 -7.80 -11.80 5.34
N GLY A 141 -7.32 -12.73 4.50
CA GLY A 141 -5.94 -12.78 4.01
C GLY A 141 -5.51 -11.55 3.19
N TYR A 142 -6.45 -10.82 2.58
CA TYR A 142 -6.15 -9.60 1.82
C TYR A 142 -5.66 -8.44 2.67
N VAL A 143 -5.71 -8.56 3.99
CA VAL A 143 -5.01 -7.64 4.89
C VAL A 143 -3.51 -7.50 4.55
N LYS A 144 -2.94 -8.44 3.80
CA LYS A 144 -1.54 -8.39 3.32
C LYS A 144 -1.36 -7.60 2.02
N SER A 145 -2.42 -7.49 1.21
CA SER A 145 -2.38 -7.01 -0.18
C SER A 145 -3.30 -5.81 -0.44
N MET A 146 -3.81 -5.17 0.61
CA MET A 146 -4.81 -4.09 0.48
C MET A 146 -4.35 -2.96 -0.46
N ARG A 147 -3.08 -2.58 -0.36
CA ARG A 147 -2.50 -1.55 -1.21
C ARG A 147 -2.40 -1.97 -2.67
N GLU A 148 -2.03 -3.23 -2.94
CA GLU A 148 -1.99 -3.78 -4.29
C GLU A 148 -3.40 -3.82 -4.89
N ILE A 149 -4.37 -4.31 -4.13
CA ILE A 149 -5.77 -4.36 -4.56
C ILE A 149 -6.31 -2.95 -4.85
N GLN A 150 -6.11 -1.98 -3.96
CA GLN A 150 -6.62 -0.63 -4.19
C GLN A 150 -5.91 0.10 -5.33
N GLY A 151 -4.67 -0.29 -5.65
CA GLY A 151 -3.96 0.24 -6.82
C GLY A 151 -4.62 -0.11 -8.15
N TYR A 152 -5.31 -1.24 -8.22
CA TYR A 152 -6.03 -1.71 -9.40
C TYR A 152 -7.55 -1.49 -9.31
N LEU A 153 -8.09 -1.53 -8.10
CA LEU A 153 -9.51 -1.35 -7.80
C LEU A 153 -9.65 -0.12 -6.87
N PRO A 154 -9.60 1.10 -7.40
CA PRO A 154 -9.63 2.32 -6.60
C PRO A 154 -10.91 2.51 -5.79
N GLU A 155 -12.00 1.83 -6.17
CA GLU A 155 -13.26 1.74 -5.45
C GLU A 155 -13.20 0.88 -4.18
N ALA A 156 -12.16 0.06 -3.99
CA ALA A 156 -12.02 -0.82 -2.82
C ALA A 156 -11.95 0.00 -1.52
N ARG A 157 -12.85 -0.30 -0.58
CA ARG A 157 -12.90 0.30 0.75
C ARG A 157 -12.63 -0.75 1.81
N PHE A 158 -11.48 -0.65 2.48
CA PHE A 158 -11.03 -1.67 3.43
C PHE A 158 -11.61 -1.44 4.82
N ILE A 159 -12.32 -2.47 5.29
CA ILE A 159 -12.84 -2.58 6.65
C ILE A 159 -11.98 -3.62 7.37
N HIS A 160 -11.05 -3.15 8.20
CA HIS A 160 -10.16 -4.02 8.96
C HIS A 160 -10.79 -4.38 10.29
N LEU A 161 -11.33 -5.59 10.37
CA LEU A 161 -11.94 -6.11 11.58
C LEU A 161 -10.85 -6.66 12.52
N ILE A 162 -10.74 -6.07 13.70
CA ILE A 162 -9.79 -6.41 14.75
C ILE A 162 -10.57 -6.97 15.94
N ARG A 163 -10.08 -8.05 16.52
CA ARG A 163 -10.61 -8.71 17.72
C ARG A 163 -9.49 -8.93 18.71
N ASP A 164 -9.81 -9.00 20.03
CA ASP A 164 -8.85 -9.37 21.06
C ASP A 164 -8.08 -10.64 20.64
N GLY A 165 -6.78 -10.51 20.56
CA GLY A 165 -5.92 -11.54 20.02
C GLY A 165 -5.91 -12.82 20.87
N ARG A 166 -6.21 -12.70 22.17
CA ARG A 166 -6.31 -13.84 23.11
C ARG A 166 -7.54 -14.70 22.77
N ASP A 167 -8.68 -14.08 22.46
CA ASP A 167 -9.86 -14.79 21.96
C ASP A 167 -9.63 -15.41 20.57
N VAL A 168 -8.91 -14.70 19.72
CA VAL A 168 -8.51 -15.21 18.39
C VAL A 168 -7.62 -16.44 18.54
N ALA A 169 -6.63 -16.40 19.47
CA ALA A 169 -5.73 -17.52 19.74
C ALA A 169 -6.50 -18.77 20.17
N LEU A 170 -7.38 -18.66 21.15
CA LEU A 170 -8.24 -19.77 21.61
C LEU A 170 -9.12 -20.36 20.49
N SER A 171 -9.51 -19.52 19.53
CA SER A 171 -10.33 -19.97 18.39
C SER A 171 -9.51 -20.64 17.30
N VAL A 172 -8.29 -20.14 17.02
CA VAL A 172 -7.47 -20.65 15.91
C VAL A 172 -6.70 -21.92 16.30
N LEU A 173 -6.33 -22.09 17.57
CA LEU A 173 -5.70 -23.31 18.09
C LEU A 173 -6.60 -24.55 17.99
N LYS A 174 -7.92 -24.38 17.96
CA LYS A 174 -8.87 -25.48 17.74
C LYS A 174 -8.98 -25.95 16.30
N GLN A 175 -8.33 -25.26 15.38
CA GLN A 175 -8.40 -25.60 13.97
C GLN A 175 -7.24 -26.50 13.57
N SER A 176 -7.49 -27.55 12.79
CA SER A 176 -6.45 -28.48 12.30
C SER A 176 -5.38 -27.79 11.42
N TRP A 177 -5.70 -26.62 10.85
CA TRP A 177 -4.80 -25.78 10.06
C TRP A 177 -4.20 -24.62 10.88
N GLY A 178 -4.53 -24.54 12.15
CA GLY A 178 -4.09 -23.47 13.05
C GLY A 178 -2.62 -23.60 13.48
N PRO A 179 -2.10 -22.58 14.19
CA PRO A 179 -0.81 -22.66 14.85
C PRO A 179 -0.84 -23.76 15.92
N GLN A 180 0.33 -24.32 16.22
CA GLN A 180 0.45 -25.45 17.16
C GLN A 180 0.74 -24.99 18.60
N SER A 181 1.01 -23.69 18.82
CA SER A 181 1.29 -23.14 20.15
C SER A 181 0.64 -21.76 20.32
N ILE A 182 0.56 -21.31 21.58
CA ILE A 182 0.02 -20.00 21.94
C ILE A 182 0.91 -18.87 21.43
N GLU A 183 2.23 -19.06 21.45
CA GLU A 183 3.22 -18.10 20.94
C GLU A 183 3.07 -17.91 19.44
N ALA A 184 2.97 -19.01 18.69
CA ALA A 184 2.75 -18.94 17.25
C ALA A 184 1.40 -18.28 16.89
N ALA A 185 0.38 -18.45 17.75
CA ALA A 185 -0.90 -17.74 17.59
C ALA A 185 -0.75 -16.24 17.85
N ALA A 186 0.00 -15.84 18.87
CA ALA A 186 0.29 -14.45 19.21
C ALA A 186 1.05 -13.74 18.08
N GLU A 187 2.14 -14.35 17.60
CA GLU A 187 2.93 -13.81 16.49
C GLU A 187 2.11 -13.64 15.21
N LYS A 188 1.30 -14.64 14.88
CA LYS A 188 0.44 -14.64 13.69
C LYS A 188 -0.62 -13.55 13.76
N TRP A 189 -1.27 -13.36 14.92
CA TRP A 189 -2.24 -12.29 15.15
C TRP A 189 -1.55 -10.93 15.07
N ARG A 190 -0.48 -10.72 15.83
CA ARG A 190 0.32 -9.47 15.83
C ARG A 190 0.78 -9.11 14.41
N SER A 191 1.34 -10.08 13.67
CA SER A 191 1.79 -9.88 12.30
C SER A 191 0.64 -9.46 11.37
N ARG A 192 -0.56 -10.06 11.52
CA ARG A 192 -1.72 -9.73 10.68
C ARG A 192 -2.26 -8.33 10.96
N VAL A 193 -2.46 -7.99 12.24
CA VAL A 193 -2.94 -6.67 12.65
C VAL A 193 -1.95 -5.59 12.23
N ASN A 194 -0.66 -5.75 12.55
CA ASN A 194 0.37 -4.79 12.18
C ASN A 194 0.51 -4.63 10.67
N ARG A 195 0.36 -5.71 9.88
CA ARG A 195 0.42 -5.64 8.43
C ARG A 195 -0.76 -4.88 7.83
N GLY A 196 -1.95 -4.99 8.42
CA GLY A 196 -3.10 -4.17 8.07
C GLY A 196 -2.85 -2.70 8.39
N ARG A 197 -2.51 -2.41 9.62
CA ARG A 197 -2.28 -1.04 10.10
C ARG A 197 -1.11 -0.35 9.41
N SER A 198 -0.05 -1.09 9.07
CA SER A 198 1.07 -0.52 8.32
C SER A 198 0.73 -0.12 6.90
N GLN A 199 -0.33 -0.66 6.30
CA GLN A 199 -0.83 -0.26 4.98
C GLN A 199 -1.86 0.87 5.06
N ALA A 200 -2.54 1.03 6.19
CA ALA A 200 -3.61 2.01 6.38
C ALA A 200 -3.27 3.45 5.93
N PRO A 201 -2.06 3.99 6.25
CA PRO A 201 -1.69 5.33 5.79
C PRO A 201 -1.60 5.47 4.27
N TYR A 202 -1.63 4.35 3.53
CA TYR A 202 -1.46 4.29 2.08
C TYR A 202 -2.73 4.01 1.30
N LEU A 203 -3.80 3.76 2.04
CA LEU A 203 -5.08 3.47 1.47
C LEU A 203 -5.90 4.75 1.40
N GLY A 204 -6.52 4.96 0.26
CA GLY A 204 -7.47 6.05 0.11
C GLY A 204 -8.67 5.89 1.05
N TYR A 205 -9.03 4.64 1.31
CA TYR A 205 -10.21 4.28 2.09
C TYR A 205 -9.90 3.09 2.99
N TYR A 206 -9.84 3.36 4.29
CA TYR A 206 -9.58 2.35 5.32
C TYR A 206 -10.21 2.78 6.64
N ILE A 207 -10.91 1.85 7.29
CA ILE A 207 -11.38 1.99 8.67
C ILE A 207 -11.02 0.76 9.49
N GLU A 208 -10.80 0.94 10.79
CA GLU A 208 -10.72 -0.14 11.77
C GLU A 208 -12.07 -0.29 12.48
N VAL A 209 -12.51 -1.53 12.63
CA VAL A 209 -13.70 -1.91 13.39
C VAL A 209 -13.27 -2.93 14.43
N LYS A 210 -13.61 -2.71 15.70
CA LYS A 210 -13.44 -3.74 16.72
C LYS A 210 -14.59 -4.72 16.68
N PHE A 211 -14.26 -6.01 16.76
CA PHE A 211 -15.27 -7.06 16.83
C PHE A 211 -16.18 -6.88 18.05
N GLU A 212 -15.60 -6.45 19.14
CA GLU A 212 -16.30 -6.20 20.41
C GLU A 212 -17.35 -5.09 20.26
N ASP A 213 -16.98 -3.98 19.61
CA ASP A 213 -17.90 -2.87 19.35
C ASP A 213 -19.00 -3.31 18.35
N LEU A 214 -18.64 -4.09 17.33
CA LEU A 214 -19.61 -4.64 16.38
C LEU A 214 -20.64 -5.54 17.04
N VAL A 215 -20.27 -6.27 18.09
CA VAL A 215 -21.18 -7.17 18.83
C VAL A 215 -22.01 -6.39 19.84
N LEU A 216 -21.41 -5.44 20.57
CA LEU A 216 -22.08 -4.70 21.65
C LEU A 216 -22.95 -3.55 21.14
N GLU A 217 -22.55 -2.92 20.05
CA GLU A 217 -23.19 -1.74 19.46
C GLU A 217 -23.42 -1.93 17.97
N THR A 218 -24.00 -3.06 17.61
CA THR A 218 -24.14 -3.58 16.23
C THR A 218 -24.68 -2.53 15.26
N GLU A 219 -25.80 -1.89 15.58
CA GLU A 219 -26.42 -0.90 14.68
C GLU A 219 -25.52 0.33 14.50
N ARG A 220 -24.91 0.85 15.56
CA ARG A 220 -24.00 2.00 15.48
C ARG A 220 -22.83 1.71 14.54
N GLU A 221 -22.19 0.55 14.71
CA GLU A 221 -21.04 0.18 13.90
C GLU A 221 -21.44 -0.09 12.44
N LEU A 222 -22.60 -0.71 12.21
CA LEU A 222 -23.11 -0.91 10.84
C LEU A 222 -23.44 0.42 10.17
N ARG A 223 -24.04 1.39 10.87
CA ARG A 223 -24.30 2.74 10.33
C ARG A 223 -22.98 3.44 9.96
N ARG A 224 -21.94 3.35 10.82
CA ARG A 224 -20.61 3.89 10.55
C ARG A 224 -19.96 3.23 9.32
N ILE A 225 -20.13 1.92 9.16
CA ILE A 225 -19.63 1.19 7.98
C ILE A 225 -20.42 1.60 6.73
N CYS A 226 -21.73 1.70 6.80
CA CYS A 226 -22.58 2.15 5.69
C CYS A 226 -22.21 3.57 5.20
N GLU A 227 -21.97 4.51 6.13
CA GLU A 227 -21.46 5.83 5.80
C GLU A 227 -20.10 5.74 5.09
N PHE A 228 -19.19 4.90 5.59
CA PHE A 228 -17.87 4.71 4.99
C PHE A 228 -17.93 4.13 3.58
N ILE A 229 -18.85 3.23 3.29
CA ILE A 229 -19.03 2.63 1.96
C ILE A 229 -20.11 3.36 1.11
N GLU A 230 -20.64 4.47 1.59
CA GLU A 230 -21.61 5.33 0.90
C GLU A 230 -22.89 4.58 0.47
N VAL A 231 -23.47 3.82 1.39
CA VAL A 231 -24.81 3.22 1.25
C VAL A 231 -25.70 3.67 2.41
N PRO A 232 -27.01 3.78 2.23
CA PRO A 232 -27.94 3.94 3.35
C PRO A 232 -27.86 2.71 4.27
N PHE A 233 -28.06 2.91 5.56
CA PHE A 233 -28.23 1.78 6.47
C PHE A 233 -29.58 1.09 6.18
N ASP A 234 -29.58 -0.26 6.24
CA ASP A 234 -30.75 -1.09 6.05
C ASP A 234 -30.93 -2.04 7.24
N GLU A 235 -32.15 -2.13 7.78
CA GLU A 235 -32.44 -2.93 8.98
C GLU A 235 -32.25 -4.44 8.78
N ASN A 236 -32.32 -4.95 7.53
CA ASN A 236 -32.04 -6.34 7.22
C ASN A 236 -30.63 -6.75 7.67
N MET A 237 -29.70 -5.81 7.78
CA MET A 237 -28.34 -6.06 8.26
C MET A 237 -28.33 -6.55 9.73
N LEU A 238 -29.29 -6.12 10.56
CA LEU A 238 -29.48 -6.59 11.94
C LEU A 238 -30.11 -7.99 11.96
N GLY A 239 -30.98 -8.27 10.98
CA GLY A 239 -31.65 -9.55 10.81
C GLY A 239 -30.84 -10.60 10.01
N TYR A 240 -29.55 -10.38 9.76
CA TYR A 240 -28.71 -11.24 8.91
C TYR A 240 -28.78 -12.73 9.27
N HIS A 241 -28.95 -13.06 10.55
CA HIS A 241 -29.01 -14.43 11.06
C HIS A 241 -30.22 -15.22 10.52
N LEU A 242 -31.30 -14.55 10.12
CA LEU A 242 -32.48 -15.18 9.55
C LEU A 242 -32.19 -15.83 8.17
N THR A 243 -31.20 -15.33 7.45
CA THR A 243 -30.78 -15.85 6.14
C THR A 243 -29.38 -16.45 6.14
N ALA A 244 -28.68 -16.40 7.26
CA ALA A 244 -27.27 -16.80 7.37
C ALA A 244 -27.03 -18.26 6.96
N GLU A 245 -27.91 -19.18 7.36
CA GLU A 245 -27.79 -20.59 7.00
C GLU A 245 -27.90 -20.79 5.49
N GLN A 246 -28.91 -20.20 4.85
CA GLN A 246 -29.09 -20.24 3.40
C GLN A 246 -27.87 -19.63 2.68
N ARG A 247 -27.36 -18.49 3.16
CA ARG A 247 -26.19 -17.81 2.58
C ARG A 247 -24.88 -18.58 2.74
N LEU A 248 -24.78 -19.48 3.71
CA LEU A 248 -23.61 -20.31 3.93
C LEU A 248 -23.71 -21.68 3.23
N GLN A 249 -24.84 -22.02 2.60
CA GLN A 249 -24.97 -23.23 1.77
C GLN A 249 -23.99 -23.23 0.59
N GLU A 250 -23.54 -22.08 0.11
CA GLU A 250 -22.45 -21.98 -0.86
C GLU A 250 -21.17 -22.69 -0.40
N LYS A 251 -20.97 -22.86 0.92
CA LYS A 251 -19.86 -23.61 1.54
C LYS A 251 -20.17 -25.09 1.79
N ALA A 252 -21.35 -25.57 1.48
CA ALA A 252 -21.77 -26.95 1.68
C ALA A 252 -21.13 -27.94 0.69
N ARG A 253 -19.86 -27.72 0.35
CA ARG A 253 -19.04 -28.59 -0.49
C ARG A 253 -17.75 -28.95 0.22
N ALA A 254 -17.25 -30.15 0.00
CA ALA A 254 -15.94 -30.55 0.49
C ALA A 254 -14.81 -29.78 -0.25
N LEU A 255 -13.81 -29.34 0.48
CA LEU A 255 -12.60 -28.74 -0.12
C LEU A 255 -11.52 -29.81 -0.30
N PRO A 256 -10.85 -29.87 -1.47
CA PRO A 256 -9.73 -30.76 -1.69
C PRO A 256 -8.60 -30.52 -0.69
N ARG A 257 -7.83 -31.54 -0.44
CA ARG A 257 -6.68 -31.54 0.47
C ARG A 257 -5.55 -30.65 -0.08
N VAL A 258 -5.03 -29.73 0.74
CA VAL A 258 -3.79 -28.98 0.42
C VAL A 258 -2.69 -29.34 1.42
N HIS A 259 -3.01 -29.37 2.72
CA HIS A 259 -2.18 -29.87 3.80
C HIS A 259 -3.13 -30.42 4.88
N GLY A 260 -2.92 -31.66 5.37
CA GLY A 260 -3.79 -32.26 6.35
C GLY A 260 -5.04 -32.96 5.76
N GLU A 261 -6.09 -33.16 6.56
CA GLU A 261 -7.34 -33.81 6.12
C GLU A 261 -8.19 -32.92 5.24
N ALA A 262 -8.91 -33.52 4.28
CA ALA A 262 -9.95 -32.85 3.51
C ALA A 262 -11.02 -32.28 4.46
N GLN A 263 -11.44 -31.02 4.23
CA GLN A 263 -12.52 -30.43 5.01
C GLN A 263 -13.87 -30.86 4.42
N SER A 264 -14.63 -31.66 5.18
CA SER A 264 -16.01 -31.98 4.77
C SER A 264 -16.92 -30.74 4.79
N ALA A 265 -18.00 -30.80 4.00
CA ALA A 265 -19.04 -29.77 4.00
C ALA A 265 -19.57 -29.47 5.40
N GLU A 266 -19.81 -30.51 6.19
CA GLU A 266 -20.32 -30.41 7.56
C GLU A 266 -19.33 -29.68 8.49
N LYS A 267 -18.02 -30.02 8.46
CA LYS A 267 -17.00 -29.31 9.25
C LYS A 267 -16.89 -27.83 8.85
N ARG A 268 -17.06 -27.52 7.56
CA ARG A 268 -17.04 -26.13 7.07
C ARG A 268 -18.24 -25.34 7.59
N LEU A 269 -19.45 -25.88 7.53
CA LEU A 269 -20.67 -25.24 8.04
C LEU A 269 -20.62 -25.12 9.57
N ALA A 270 -20.28 -26.19 10.28
CA ALA A 270 -20.18 -26.20 11.74
C ALA A 270 -19.21 -25.13 12.29
N SER A 271 -18.14 -24.82 11.54
CA SER A 271 -17.21 -23.76 11.92
C SER A 271 -17.81 -22.35 11.95
N HIS A 272 -19.01 -22.18 11.36
CA HIS A 272 -19.76 -20.93 11.28
C HIS A 272 -21.12 -20.96 12.00
N ALA A 273 -21.46 -22.04 12.70
CA ALA A 273 -22.76 -22.20 13.37
C ALA A 273 -23.13 -21.01 14.30
N LYS A 274 -22.12 -20.39 14.95
CA LYS A 274 -22.34 -19.19 15.78
C LYS A 274 -22.84 -17.96 15.02
N THR A 275 -22.82 -17.96 13.69
CA THR A 275 -23.34 -16.86 12.88
C THR A 275 -24.82 -17.06 12.50
N PHE A 276 -25.43 -18.16 12.90
CA PHE A 276 -26.86 -18.41 12.70
C PHE A 276 -27.73 -17.79 13.80
N GLU A 277 -27.10 -17.22 14.79
CA GLU A 277 -27.73 -16.51 15.90
C GLU A 277 -27.35 -15.02 15.87
N PRO A 278 -28.13 -14.15 16.52
CA PRO A 278 -27.74 -12.77 16.72
C PRO A 278 -26.34 -12.64 17.37
N PRO A 279 -25.67 -11.50 17.24
CA PRO A 279 -24.38 -11.28 17.89
C PRO A 279 -24.48 -11.53 19.40
N ASN A 280 -23.65 -12.45 19.94
CA ASN A 280 -23.71 -12.79 21.36
C ASN A 280 -22.51 -12.17 22.11
N PRO A 281 -22.74 -11.26 23.09
CA PRO A 281 -21.70 -10.67 23.93
C PRO A 281 -20.83 -11.68 24.68
N GLU A 282 -21.33 -12.87 24.97
CA GLU A 282 -20.56 -13.94 25.62
C GLU A 282 -19.35 -14.43 24.79
N MET A 283 -19.30 -14.08 23.52
CA MET A 283 -18.12 -14.35 22.68
C MET A 283 -16.93 -13.41 22.97
N ILE A 284 -17.15 -12.35 23.76
CA ILE A 284 -16.14 -11.35 24.08
C ILE A 284 -15.44 -11.75 25.39
N GLY A 285 -14.11 -11.70 25.38
CA GLY A 285 -13.30 -11.93 26.57
C GLY A 285 -13.33 -13.36 27.11
N THR A 286 -13.69 -14.33 26.26
CA THR A 286 -13.74 -15.76 26.64
C THR A 286 -12.38 -16.29 27.12
N TRP A 287 -11.29 -15.63 26.71
CA TRP A 287 -9.94 -15.92 27.14
C TRP A 287 -9.75 -15.81 28.66
N ARG A 288 -10.49 -14.93 29.34
CA ARG A 288 -10.40 -14.76 30.80
C ARG A 288 -10.72 -16.03 31.58
N GLN A 289 -11.63 -16.83 31.06
CA GLN A 289 -12.08 -18.08 31.70
C GLN A 289 -11.37 -19.33 31.13
N ARG A 290 -10.87 -19.27 29.89
CA ARG A 290 -10.44 -20.44 29.13
C ARG A 290 -8.94 -20.51 28.85
N MET A 291 -8.22 -19.41 29.01
CA MET A 291 -6.78 -19.36 28.79
C MET A 291 -6.05 -19.61 30.11
N SER A 292 -5.10 -20.51 30.13
CA SER A 292 -4.29 -20.73 31.33
C SER A 292 -3.45 -19.51 31.67
N PRO A 293 -3.08 -19.27 32.93
CA PRO A 293 -2.18 -18.18 33.31
C PRO A 293 -0.83 -18.22 32.57
N ALA A 294 -0.31 -19.43 32.30
CA ALA A 294 0.93 -19.62 31.55
C ALA A 294 0.77 -19.21 30.08
N ASP A 295 -0.30 -19.67 29.41
CA ASP A 295 -0.58 -19.28 28.02
C ASP A 295 -0.85 -17.77 27.89
N ARG A 296 -1.53 -17.19 28.89
CA ARG A 296 -1.76 -15.75 28.93
C ARG A 296 -0.44 -15.00 29.02
N ALA A 297 0.44 -15.37 29.93
CA ALA A 297 1.75 -14.74 30.07
C ALA A 297 2.60 -14.87 28.78
N ALA A 298 2.62 -16.07 28.18
CA ALA A 298 3.33 -16.32 26.94
C ALA A 298 2.77 -15.49 25.75
N TYR A 299 1.44 -15.36 25.66
CA TYR A 299 0.79 -14.53 24.66
C TYR A 299 1.10 -13.05 24.84
N GLU A 300 0.96 -12.54 26.06
CA GLU A 300 1.13 -11.12 26.39
C GLU A 300 2.61 -10.70 26.31
N ALA A 301 3.55 -11.60 26.55
CA ALA A 301 4.97 -11.35 26.30
C ALA A 301 5.29 -11.01 24.82
N LEU A 302 4.53 -11.57 23.88
CA LEU A 302 4.73 -11.37 22.43
C LEU A 302 3.82 -10.31 21.83
N ALA A 303 2.63 -10.09 22.38
CA ALA A 303 1.61 -9.24 21.78
C ALA A 303 0.97 -8.22 22.75
N GLY A 304 1.47 -8.14 23.99
CA GLY A 304 0.90 -7.28 25.03
C GLY A 304 0.95 -5.79 24.70
N ASP A 305 2.04 -5.34 24.09
CA ASP A 305 2.18 -3.96 23.60
C ASP A 305 1.09 -3.57 22.59
N LEU A 306 0.80 -4.48 21.65
CA LEU A 306 -0.23 -4.24 20.65
C LEU A 306 -1.65 -4.38 21.24
N LEU A 307 -1.85 -5.29 22.20
CA LEU A 307 -3.12 -5.37 22.93
C LEU A 307 -3.41 -4.05 23.66
N ALA A 308 -2.44 -3.50 24.37
CA ALA A 308 -2.56 -2.23 25.08
C ALA A 308 -2.79 -1.06 24.10
N GLU A 309 -2.03 -0.98 23.00
CA GLU A 309 -2.22 0.02 21.93
C GLU A 309 -3.65 0.00 21.37
N LEU A 310 -4.23 -1.18 21.27
CA LEU A 310 -5.60 -1.38 20.80
C LEU A 310 -6.66 -1.22 21.91
N GLY A 311 -6.25 -0.96 23.15
CA GLY A 311 -7.14 -0.82 24.30
C GLY A 311 -7.75 -2.13 24.78
N TYR A 312 -7.02 -3.25 24.63
CA TYR A 312 -7.38 -4.57 25.19
C TYR A 312 -6.60 -4.83 26.49
N ASP A 313 -6.76 -3.93 27.50
CA ASP A 313 -6.02 -4.03 28.75
C ASP A 313 -6.36 -5.28 29.58
N ALA A 314 -5.39 -5.71 30.40
CA ALA A 314 -5.46 -6.95 31.17
C ALA A 314 -6.53 -6.95 32.28
N GLU A 315 -6.96 -5.79 32.74
CA GLU A 315 -7.75 -5.66 33.99
C GLU A 315 -9.10 -4.96 33.86
N ALA A 316 -9.58 -4.56 32.68
CA ALA A 316 -10.90 -3.93 32.58
C ALA A 316 -12.02 -4.96 32.77
N PRO A 317 -12.85 -4.86 33.83
CA PRO A 317 -14.07 -5.62 33.92
C PRO A 317 -15.08 -5.06 32.93
N ASN A 318 -15.64 -5.95 32.09
CA ASN A 318 -16.81 -5.70 31.23
C ASN A 318 -16.88 -4.38 30.47
N GLY A 319 -16.40 -4.40 29.24
CA GLY A 319 -17.02 -3.73 28.09
C GLY A 319 -17.12 -2.20 28.05
N ALA A 320 -16.46 -1.44 28.91
CA ALA A 320 -16.55 0.01 28.91
C ALA A 320 -15.19 0.72 28.96
N GLY A 321 -14.30 0.36 28.06
CA GLY A 321 -13.10 1.16 27.79
C GLY A 321 -13.44 2.27 26.80
N LYS A 322 -13.73 3.47 27.29
CA LYS A 322 -13.80 4.67 26.42
C LYS A 322 -12.43 4.87 25.78
N VAL A 323 -12.26 4.35 24.58
CA VAL A 323 -11.09 4.67 23.75
C VAL A 323 -11.19 6.14 23.38
N HIS A 324 -10.25 6.92 23.83
CA HIS A 324 -10.05 8.29 23.36
C HIS A 324 -9.55 8.23 21.91
N VAL A 325 -10.50 8.17 20.97
CA VAL A 325 -10.22 8.41 19.56
C VAL A 325 -10.06 9.92 19.40
N PRO A 326 -8.91 10.45 18.98
CA PRO A 326 -8.81 11.86 18.66
C PRO A 326 -9.88 12.20 17.62
N ARG A 327 -10.87 12.99 17.99
CA ARG A 327 -11.90 13.50 17.07
C ARG A 327 -11.21 14.39 16.03
N ARG A 328 -10.84 13.82 14.90
CA ARG A 328 -10.56 14.62 13.71
C ARG A 328 -11.90 15.01 13.12
N GLY A 329 -12.14 16.31 13.02
CA GLY A 329 -13.34 16.89 12.45
C GLY A 329 -13.63 16.45 11.02
N PRO A 330 -14.81 16.78 10.47
CA PRO A 330 -15.26 16.30 9.17
C PRO A 330 -14.27 16.65 8.07
N ARG A 331 -13.77 15.63 7.36
CA ARG A 331 -12.84 15.81 6.25
C ARG A 331 -13.62 16.12 4.98
N LEU A 332 -13.29 17.24 4.35
CA LEU A 332 -13.83 17.65 3.05
C LEU A 332 -13.65 16.57 1.96
N PRO A 333 -14.63 16.42 1.03
CA PRO A 333 -14.55 15.48 -0.09
C PRO A 333 -13.32 15.70 -0.98
N ARG A 334 -12.76 14.64 -1.50
CA ARG A 334 -11.49 14.61 -2.24
C ARG A 334 -11.37 15.46 -3.50
N PRO A 335 -12.42 15.75 -4.30
CA PRO A 335 -12.28 16.68 -5.43
C PRO A 335 -11.83 18.07 -5.00
N LEU A 336 -12.33 18.57 -3.86
CA LEU A 336 -11.88 19.83 -3.28
C LEU A 336 -10.45 19.78 -2.71
N ARG A 337 -10.00 18.61 -2.23
CA ARG A 337 -8.60 18.42 -1.78
C ARG A 337 -7.61 18.42 -2.95
N ARG A 338 -7.99 17.89 -4.09
CA ARG A 338 -7.14 17.89 -5.29
C ARG A 338 -7.01 19.31 -5.86
N ALA A 339 -8.10 20.07 -5.88
CA ALA A 339 -8.07 21.50 -6.24
C ALA A 339 -7.25 22.33 -5.23
N VAL A 340 -7.41 22.05 -3.91
CA VAL A 340 -6.62 22.73 -2.85
C VAL A 340 -5.15 22.31 -2.88
N ALA A 341 -4.82 21.05 -3.23
CA ALA A 341 -3.44 20.61 -3.38
C ALA A 341 -2.75 21.25 -4.61
N ILE A 342 -3.49 21.38 -5.71
CA ILE A 342 -3.00 22.07 -6.92
C ILE A 342 -2.84 23.57 -6.64
N THR A 343 -3.76 24.17 -5.88
CA THR A 343 -3.67 25.59 -5.49
C THR A 343 -2.57 25.83 -4.46
N LYS A 344 -2.31 24.88 -3.54
CA LYS A 344 -1.17 24.95 -2.59
C LYS A 344 0.18 24.84 -3.29
N GLN A 345 0.30 24.07 -4.37
CA GLN A 345 1.52 24.05 -5.21
C GLN A 345 1.74 25.37 -5.94
N ALA A 346 0.66 26.10 -6.27
CA ALA A 346 0.75 27.41 -6.97
C ALA A 346 0.88 28.62 -6.02
N THR A 347 0.57 28.48 -4.72
CA THR A 347 0.47 29.62 -3.79
C THR A 347 1.45 29.59 -2.62
N GLY A 348 2.43 28.68 -2.58
CA GLY A 348 3.52 28.68 -1.59
C GLY A 348 3.05 28.65 -0.13
N PHE A 349 2.00 27.91 0.20
CA PHE A 349 1.49 27.83 1.57
C PHE A 349 2.47 27.07 2.46
N ARG A 350 3.15 27.79 3.36
CA ARG A 350 4.03 27.22 4.38
C ARG A 350 3.20 26.37 5.34
N ASP A 351 3.45 25.07 5.36
CA ASP A 351 3.05 24.21 6.46
C ASP A 351 3.94 24.54 7.67
N THR A 352 3.45 24.35 8.88
CA THR A 352 4.21 24.63 10.12
C THR A 352 5.59 23.99 10.01
N ALA A 353 6.61 24.82 9.84
CA ALA A 353 7.96 24.44 9.53
C ALA A 353 8.49 23.45 10.61
N ASP A 354 8.89 22.26 10.18
CA ASP A 354 9.92 21.53 10.91
C ASP A 354 11.14 22.49 10.94
N PRO A 355 11.66 22.88 12.09
CA PRO A 355 12.77 23.81 12.17
C PRO A 355 14.07 23.25 11.56
N ARG A 356 14.03 22.02 11.07
CA ARG A 356 15.18 21.33 10.47
C ARG A 356 15.33 21.70 9.02
N THR A 357 16.57 21.86 8.62
CA THR A 357 16.95 22.22 7.26
C THR A 357 16.65 21.08 6.29
N ALA A 358 16.01 21.38 5.16
CA ALA A 358 15.66 20.40 4.13
C ALA A 358 16.90 19.66 3.58
N ALA A 359 16.81 18.33 3.49
CA ALA A 359 17.88 17.44 3.04
C ALA A 359 17.47 16.72 1.74
N PRO A 360 18.16 16.95 0.60
CA PRO A 360 17.87 16.27 -0.65
C PRO A 360 18.25 14.79 -0.64
N PHE A 361 17.35 13.94 -1.14
CA PHE A 361 17.60 12.55 -1.44
C PHE A 361 17.37 12.32 -2.94
N LEU A 362 18.44 12.09 -3.68
CA LEU A 362 18.36 11.85 -5.12
C LEU A 362 18.04 10.40 -5.40
N ILE A 363 17.02 10.17 -6.20
CA ILE A 363 16.55 8.83 -6.55
C ILE A 363 16.28 8.72 -8.05
N GLY A 364 16.50 7.54 -8.61
CA GLY A 364 16.26 7.34 -10.05
C GLY A 364 16.52 5.92 -10.52
N ALA A 365 16.32 5.70 -11.81
CA ALA A 365 16.77 4.50 -12.47
C ALA A 365 18.32 4.57 -12.65
N ALA A 366 18.96 3.42 -12.81
CA ALA A 366 20.39 3.46 -13.16
C ALA A 366 20.62 4.27 -14.44
N ARG A 367 21.65 5.09 -14.47
CA ARG A 367 22.02 5.97 -15.59
C ARG A 367 20.96 7.02 -15.96
N SER A 368 20.14 7.43 -14.97
CA SER A 368 19.17 8.52 -15.16
C SER A 368 19.73 9.91 -14.92
N GLY A 369 21.00 10.01 -14.46
CA GLY A 369 21.67 11.28 -14.18
C GLY A 369 21.56 11.77 -12.72
N THR A 370 21.25 10.89 -11.79
CA THR A 370 21.30 11.19 -10.33
C THR A 370 22.68 11.64 -9.89
N ASP A 371 23.72 10.98 -10.40
CA ASP A 371 25.12 11.27 -10.16
C ASP A 371 25.54 12.66 -10.68
N LEU A 372 25.02 13.09 -11.83
CA LEU A 372 25.25 14.44 -12.34
C LEU A 372 24.60 15.50 -11.45
N LEU A 373 23.32 15.31 -11.13
CA LEU A 373 22.63 16.24 -10.23
C LEU A 373 23.26 16.25 -8.84
N GLY A 374 23.74 15.09 -8.36
CA GLY A 374 24.48 14.95 -7.10
C GLY A 374 25.79 15.75 -7.11
N ALA A 375 26.58 15.67 -8.20
CA ALA A 375 27.79 16.46 -8.37
C ALA A 375 27.48 17.97 -8.45
N MET A 376 26.42 18.37 -9.16
CA MET A 376 25.99 19.76 -9.26
C MET A 376 25.57 20.32 -7.88
N LEU A 377 24.76 19.58 -7.12
CA LEU A 377 24.40 19.99 -5.76
C LEU A 377 25.58 19.99 -4.81
N GLY A 378 26.50 19.01 -4.92
CA GLY A 378 27.71 18.91 -4.12
C GLY A 378 28.77 19.98 -4.43
N ALA A 379 28.68 20.66 -5.56
CA ALA A 379 29.53 21.83 -5.88
C ALA A 379 29.12 23.07 -5.09
N HIS A 380 27.89 23.12 -4.55
CA HIS A 380 27.45 24.24 -3.72
C HIS A 380 28.30 24.33 -2.44
N PRO A 381 28.81 25.55 -2.09
CA PRO A 381 29.78 25.72 -0.97
C PRO A 381 29.25 25.28 0.40
N ASP A 382 27.92 25.21 0.56
CA ASP A 382 27.28 24.84 1.83
C ASP A 382 26.54 23.48 1.75
N MET A 383 26.88 22.60 0.82
CA MET A 383 26.20 21.31 0.64
C MET A 383 27.19 20.16 0.51
N LYS A 384 27.11 19.20 1.44
CA LYS A 384 27.78 17.89 1.31
C LYS A 384 26.81 16.85 0.75
N MET A 385 27.05 16.40 -0.46
CA MET A 385 26.36 15.23 -1.01
C MET A 385 27.11 13.95 -0.66
N LEU A 386 26.41 12.97 -0.12
CA LEU A 386 26.91 11.63 0.17
C LEU A 386 26.32 10.63 -0.83
N SER A 387 27.05 9.58 -1.13
CA SER A 387 26.61 8.50 -2.01
C SER A 387 26.87 7.13 -1.37
N ASP A 388 26.19 6.10 -1.89
CA ASP A 388 26.36 4.70 -1.44
C ASP A 388 26.19 4.45 0.06
N THR A 389 25.32 5.23 0.72
CA THR A 389 25.01 5.10 2.16
C THR A 389 24.05 3.94 2.44
N GLY A 390 24.21 2.79 1.81
CA GLY A 390 23.29 1.65 1.75
C GLY A 390 22.71 1.14 3.08
N PHE A 391 23.26 1.56 4.23
CA PHE A 391 22.80 1.19 5.57
C PHE A 391 21.56 1.95 6.06
N VAL A 392 21.23 3.11 5.50
CA VAL A 392 20.14 3.99 5.99
C VAL A 392 18.79 3.24 6.13
N PRO A 393 18.32 2.47 5.15
CA PRO A 393 17.07 1.73 5.32
C PRO A 393 17.18 0.62 6.37
N ARG A 394 18.37 0.06 6.58
CA ARG A 394 18.61 -1.00 7.56
C ARG A 394 18.57 -0.45 8.98
N LEU A 395 19.25 0.67 9.23
CA LEU A 395 19.15 1.37 10.52
C LEU A 395 17.71 1.77 10.82
N ALA A 396 16.99 2.29 9.85
CA ALA A 396 15.56 2.62 10.01
C ALA A 396 14.65 1.42 10.32
N GLU A 397 15.06 0.19 10.01
CA GLU A 397 14.35 -1.06 10.35
C GLU A 397 14.70 -1.58 11.75
N MET A 398 15.95 -1.43 12.19
CA MET A 398 16.46 -2.04 13.43
C MET A 398 15.81 -1.50 14.70
N ILE A 399 15.22 -0.31 14.67
CA ILE A 399 14.56 0.34 15.82
C ILE A 399 13.40 -0.48 16.38
N ARG A 400 12.85 -1.39 15.60
CA ARG A 400 11.62 -2.13 15.95
C ARG A 400 11.88 -3.45 16.69
N SER A 401 13.10 -3.96 16.70
CA SER A 401 13.32 -5.36 17.08
C SER A 401 14.24 -5.59 18.28
N GLU A 402 15.13 -4.64 18.63
CA GLU A 402 16.09 -4.84 19.72
C GLU A 402 16.69 -3.50 20.20
N PRO A 403 17.19 -3.40 21.45
CA PRO A 403 17.93 -2.23 21.93
C PRO A 403 19.11 -1.90 21.01
N MET A 404 19.21 -0.66 20.57
CA MET A 404 20.34 -0.17 19.78
C MET A 404 21.51 0.12 20.72
N THR A 405 22.69 -0.41 20.39
CA THR A 405 23.95 -0.04 21.02
C THR A 405 24.85 0.62 20.01
N VAL A 406 25.77 1.47 20.45
CA VAL A 406 26.76 2.15 19.60
C VAL A 406 27.49 1.13 18.71
N GLU A 407 27.97 0.03 19.29
CA GLU A 407 28.72 -1.01 18.57
C GLU A 407 27.85 -1.65 17.45
N ARG A 408 26.57 -1.84 17.71
CA ARG A 408 25.66 -2.41 16.72
C ARG A 408 25.39 -1.45 15.57
N VAL A 409 25.26 -0.15 15.86
CA VAL A 409 25.12 0.91 14.85
C VAL A 409 26.36 0.93 13.96
N ILE A 410 27.55 1.02 14.55
CA ILE A 410 28.82 1.01 13.82
C ILE A 410 28.96 -0.23 12.93
N LYS A 411 28.67 -1.41 13.47
CA LYS A 411 28.70 -2.66 12.69
C LYS A 411 27.77 -2.63 11.47
N VAL A 412 26.61 -1.99 11.60
CA VAL A 412 25.66 -1.88 10.47
C VAL A 412 26.14 -0.87 9.44
N MET A 413 26.73 0.24 9.87
CA MET A 413 27.32 1.23 8.97
C MET A 413 28.51 0.63 8.22
N ALA A 414 29.47 0.04 8.92
CA ALA A 414 30.66 -0.58 8.35
C ALA A 414 30.36 -1.75 7.39
N ALA A 415 29.24 -2.46 7.61
CA ALA A 415 28.80 -3.53 6.71
C ALA A 415 28.31 -3.02 5.33
N ALA A 416 28.05 -1.73 5.18
CA ALA A 416 27.66 -1.13 3.92
C ALA A 416 28.83 -0.52 3.14
N GLY A 417 29.94 -0.29 3.82
CA GLY A 417 31.18 0.28 3.27
C GLY A 417 31.99 0.97 4.35
N PRO A 418 33.25 1.32 4.04
CA PRO A 418 34.09 2.02 4.99
C PRO A 418 33.55 3.43 5.24
N LEU A 419 33.52 3.86 6.51
CA LEU A 419 33.08 5.21 6.90
C LEU A 419 33.98 6.30 6.33
N GLU A 420 35.24 5.98 6.09
CA GLU A 420 36.25 6.86 5.49
C GLU A 420 35.83 7.35 4.08
N ALA A 421 35.07 6.55 3.35
CA ALA A 421 34.49 6.96 2.06
C ALA A 421 33.53 8.17 2.19
N HIS A 422 33.00 8.39 3.37
CA HIS A 422 32.11 9.50 3.70
C HIS A 422 32.81 10.63 4.48
N GLY A 423 34.15 10.55 4.66
CA GLY A 423 34.94 11.52 5.44
C GLY A 423 34.81 11.36 6.96
N LEU A 424 34.50 10.15 7.42
CA LEU A 424 34.26 9.82 8.82
C LEU A 424 35.21 8.71 9.29
N SER A 425 35.59 8.72 10.58
CA SER A 425 36.26 7.58 11.21
C SER A 425 35.28 6.82 12.13
N GLU A 426 35.54 5.51 12.32
CA GLU A 426 34.75 4.74 13.29
C GLU A 426 34.86 5.29 14.70
N GLU A 427 36.05 5.77 15.10
CA GLU A 427 36.31 6.34 16.43
C GLU A 427 35.47 7.61 16.64
N GLU A 428 35.46 8.50 15.67
CA GLU A 428 34.62 9.71 15.70
C GLU A 428 33.14 9.37 15.79
N MET A 429 32.68 8.46 14.96
CA MET A 429 31.26 8.04 14.99
C MET A 429 30.89 7.39 16.33
N ARG A 430 31.79 6.57 16.95
CA ARG A 430 31.54 6.03 18.29
C ARG A 430 31.39 7.13 19.33
N ARG A 431 32.26 8.11 19.31
CA ARG A 431 32.20 9.25 20.22
C ARG A 431 30.92 10.05 20.05
N ARG A 432 30.57 10.43 18.83
CA ARG A 432 29.36 11.20 18.52
C ARG A 432 28.08 10.44 18.88
N LEU A 433 28.02 9.15 18.60
CA LEU A 433 26.85 8.31 18.95
C LEU A 433 26.71 8.12 20.46
N ALA A 434 27.80 8.10 21.21
CA ALA A 434 27.79 8.02 22.68
C ALA A 434 27.28 9.31 23.36
N GLU A 435 27.32 10.44 22.68
CA GLU A 435 26.83 11.75 23.14
C GLU A 435 25.29 11.90 22.93
N LEU A 436 24.65 10.99 22.19
CA LEU A 436 23.20 11.05 21.96
C LEU A 436 22.42 10.58 23.19
N ASP A 437 21.38 11.31 23.56
CA ASP A 437 20.47 10.94 24.65
C ASP A 437 19.77 9.59 24.40
N ASP A 438 19.49 9.28 23.12
CA ASP A 438 18.98 7.97 22.70
C ASP A 438 19.49 7.60 21.30
N LEU A 439 19.62 6.30 21.06
CA LEU A 439 20.04 5.74 19.77
C LEU A 439 18.84 5.44 18.86
N LYS A 440 17.83 6.35 18.81
CA LYS A 440 16.78 6.24 17.81
C LYS A 440 17.35 6.44 16.40
N ALA A 441 16.82 5.72 15.41
CA ALA A 441 17.36 5.78 14.04
C ALA A 441 17.41 7.20 13.48
N ALA A 442 16.43 8.04 13.80
CA ALA A 442 16.42 9.42 13.37
C ALA A 442 17.64 10.20 13.92
N ALA A 443 17.93 10.04 15.22
CA ALA A 443 19.09 10.66 15.86
C ALA A 443 20.41 10.11 15.30
N VAL A 444 20.49 8.79 15.16
CA VAL A 444 21.66 8.10 14.59
C VAL A 444 21.94 8.53 13.15
N LEU A 445 20.90 8.58 12.30
CA LEU A 445 21.05 8.99 10.91
C LEU A 445 21.46 10.46 10.79
N ARG A 446 20.86 11.36 11.57
CA ARG A 446 21.27 12.77 11.60
C ARG A 446 22.69 12.92 12.07
N CYS A 447 23.05 12.27 13.16
CA CYS A 447 24.44 12.28 13.66
C CYS A 447 25.45 11.90 12.57
N PHE A 448 25.14 10.87 11.77
CA PHE A 448 25.99 10.48 10.64
C PHE A 448 26.10 11.58 9.58
N TYR A 449 24.96 12.08 9.08
CA TYR A 449 24.95 13.07 8.00
C TYR A 449 25.51 14.43 8.44
N GLU A 450 25.17 14.87 9.63
CA GLU A 450 25.64 16.13 10.21
C GLU A 450 27.15 16.09 10.46
N THR A 451 27.67 14.99 11.01
CA THR A 451 29.12 14.84 11.19
C THR A 451 29.88 14.84 9.85
N ALA A 452 29.31 14.18 8.82
CA ALA A 452 29.93 14.19 7.49
C ALA A 452 29.92 15.59 6.84
N ALA A 453 28.89 16.36 7.06
CA ALA A 453 28.79 17.75 6.59
C ALA A 453 29.76 18.66 7.34
N GLU A 454 29.81 18.56 8.69
CA GLU A 454 30.74 19.31 9.52
C GLU A 454 32.21 19.06 9.12
N ASN A 455 32.58 17.78 8.90
CA ASN A 455 33.92 17.41 8.45
C ASN A 455 34.28 17.94 7.06
N ALA A 456 33.27 18.17 6.22
CA ALA A 456 33.41 18.80 4.90
C ALA A 456 33.39 20.33 4.96
N GLY A 457 33.14 20.93 6.12
CA GLY A 457 33.05 22.39 6.30
C GLY A 457 31.69 22.98 5.78
N THR A 458 30.64 22.15 5.65
CA THR A 458 29.33 22.56 5.18
C THR A 458 28.28 22.45 6.28
N SER A 459 27.20 23.22 6.22
CA SER A 459 26.10 23.16 7.17
C SER A 459 24.94 22.28 6.67
N ARG A 460 24.95 21.90 5.39
CA ARG A 460 23.91 21.15 4.70
C ARG A 460 24.43 19.81 4.21
N TRP A 461 23.55 18.85 4.16
CA TRP A 461 23.83 17.51 3.65
C TRP A 461 22.71 16.97 2.76
N GLY A 462 23.05 16.05 1.90
CA GLY A 462 22.14 15.32 1.07
C GLY A 462 22.66 13.92 0.75
N ASP A 463 21.84 13.11 0.09
CA ASP A 463 22.17 11.74 -0.26
C ASP A 463 21.85 11.43 -1.72
N ASP A 464 22.84 10.87 -2.41
CA ASP A 464 22.74 10.41 -3.79
C ASP A 464 22.87 8.88 -3.87
N THR A 465 21.98 8.17 -3.21
CA THR A 465 21.89 6.72 -3.28
C THR A 465 20.66 6.30 -4.07
N PRO A 466 20.76 6.09 -5.41
CA PRO A 466 19.60 5.87 -6.29
C PRO A 466 18.73 4.68 -5.90
N SER A 467 19.28 3.70 -5.19
CA SER A 467 18.56 2.50 -4.73
C SER A 467 17.46 2.80 -3.70
N TYR A 468 17.48 3.99 -3.08
CA TYR A 468 16.50 4.43 -2.07
C TYR A 468 15.10 4.67 -2.63
N LEU A 469 14.93 4.71 -3.95
CA LEU A 469 13.61 4.83 -4.59
C LEU A 469 12.55 3.82 -4.08
N LYS A 470 12.98 2.64 -3.59
CA LYS A 470 12.08 1.64 -2.98
C LYS A 470 11.88 1.86 -1.47
N ARG A 471 12.61 2.78 -0.87
CA ARG A 471 12.71 2.97 0.57
C ARG A 471 12.35 4.39 1.04
N MET A 472 11.98 5.28 0.11
CA MET A 472 11.67 6.70 0.37
C MET A 472 10.85 6.92 1.64
N ARG A 473 9.81 6.13 1.82
CA ARG A 473 8.91 6.24 2.98
C ARG A 473 9.54 5.85 4.31
N ARG A 474 10.49 4.92 4.31
CA ARG A 474 11.23 4.58 5.53
C ARG A 474 12.14 5.73 5.91
N ILE A 475 12.82 6.29 4.93
CA ILE A 475 13.70 7.45 5.09
C ILE A 475 12.88 8.64 5.60
N GLN A 476 11.77 8.99 4.93
CA GLN A 476 10.91 10.12 5.35
C GLN A 476 10.32 9.97 6.77
N ARG A 477 10.12 8.75 7.27
CA ARG A 477 9.66 8.53 8.65
C ARG A 477 10.75 8.77 9.69
N GLY A 478 11.98 8.46 9.33
CA GLY A 478 13.15 8.71 10.20
C GLY A 478 13.69 10.13 10.07
N LEU A 479 13.64 10.67 8.86
CA LEU A 479 14.15 11.99 8.51
C LEU A 479 12.98 12.79 7.88
N THR A 480 12.26 13.53 8.70
CA THR A 480 11.10 14.32 8.27
C THR A 480 11.49 15.46 7.33
N GLU A 481 12.72 15.94 7.44
CA GLU A 481 13.38 16.92 6.58
C GLU A 481 13.76 16.38 5.19
N ALA A 482 13.71 15.07 4.95
CA ALA A 482 14.08 14.46 3.66
C ALA A 482 13.18 14.94 2.53
N ARG A 483 13.78 15.49 1.48
CA ARG A 483 13.14 15.93 0.25
C ARG A 483 13.63 15.09 -0.92
N PHE A 484 12.72 14.36 -1.58
CA PHE A 484 13.09 13.44 -2.66
C PHE A 484 13.08 14.14 -4.00
N VAL A 485 14.19 14.03 -4.73
CA VAL A 485 14.32 14.49 -6.11
C VAL A 485 14.44 13.26 -7.00
N HIS A 486 13.39 12.98 -7.78
CA HIS A 486 13.34 11.86 -8.71
C HIS A 486 13.88 12.29 -10.06
N VAL A 487 15.08 11.84 -10.41
CA VAL A 487 15.66 12.09 -11.72
C VAL A 487 15.17 11.04 -12.71
N VAL A 488 14.51 11.50 -13.78
CA VAL A 488 13.96 10.66 -14.85
C VAL A 488 14.68 10.98 -16.16
N ARG A 489 15.08 9.95 -16.90
CA ARG A 489 15.67 10.04 -18.22
C ARG A 489 14.95 9.13 -19.18
N ASP A 490 14.96 9.43 -20.48
CA ASP A 490 14.45 8.52 -21.51
C ASP A 490 15.06 7.12 -21.31
N GLY A 491 14.18 6.14 -21.10
CA GLY A 491 14.63 4.78 -20.83
C GLY A 491 15.43 4.17 -21.98
N ARG A 492 15.23 4.62 -23.21
CA ARG A 492 15.98 4.20 -24.41
C ARG A 492 17.42 4.70 -24.34
N ASP A 493 17.65 5.94 -23.85
CA ASP A 493 18.99 6.44 -23.60
C ASP A 493 19.69 5.70 -22.45
N THR A 494 18.94 5.24 -21.43
CA THR A 494 19.53 4.41 -20.37
C THR A 494 19.99 3.03 -20.89
N LEU A 495 19.35 2.51 -21.92
CA LEU A 495 19.80 1.30 -22.64
C LEU A 495 21.03 1.61 -23.50
N ALA A 496 20.96 2.68 -24.31
CA ALA A 496 22.04 3.10 -25.19
C ALA A 496 23.34 3.44 -24.44
N ALA A 497 23.24 3.97 -23.21
CA ALA A 497 24.37 4.30 -22.37
C ALA A 497 25.08 3.08 -21.72
N ARG A 498 24.66 1.85 -21.98
CA ARG A 498 25.30 0.66 -21.39
C ARG A 498 26.66 0.39 -22.04
N PRO A 499 27.68 0.03 -21.23
CA PRO A 499 28.99 -0.32 -21.79
C PRO A 499 29.03 -1.71 -22.44
N ALA A 500 28.03 -2.58 -22.13
CA ALA A 500 27.96 -3.94 -22.67
C ALA A 500 27.22 -3.95 -24.02
N GLU A 501 27.46 -5.02 -24.81
CA GLU A 501 26.76 -5.26 -26.05
C GLU A 501 25.24 -5.22 -25.87
N ILE A 502 24.59 -4.50 -26.77
CA ILE A 502 23.14 -4.36 -26.79
C ILE A 502 22.56 -5.50 -27.63
N ASN A 503 21.64 -6.26 -27.05
CA ASN A 503 20.86 -7.28 -27.75
C ASN A 503 19.41 -7.22 -27.25
N THR A 504 18.52 -7.92 -27.93
CA THR A 504 17.07 -7.95 -27.65
C THR A 504 16.78 -8.32 -26.19
N GLY A 505 17.49 -9.31 -25.62
CA GLY A 505 17.33 -9.70 -24.20
C GLY A 505 17.75 -8.58 -23.24
N ALA A 506 18.84 -7.86 -23.55
CA ALA A 506 19.29 -6.71 -22.77
C ALA A 506 18.30 -5.54 -22.88
N ALA A 507 17.69 -5.33 -24.04
CA ALA A 507 16.67 -4.32 -24.29
C ALA A 507 15.42 -4.58 -23.41
N ILE A 508 14.86 -5.78 -23.47
CA ILE A 508 13.72 -6.20 -22.64
C ILE A 508 14.04 -6.03 -21.15
N ALA A 509 15.15 -6.59 -20.70
CA ALA A 509 15.53 -6.55 -19.29
C ALA A 509 15.79 -5.11 -18.78
N THR A 510 16.31 -4.23 -19.63
CA THR A 510 16.53 -2.82 -19.24
C THR A 510 15.20 -2.05 -19.24
N GLY A 511 14.35 -2.26 -20.26
CA GLY A 511 13.01 -1.67 -20.32
C GLY A 511 12.15 -2.05 -19.10
N GLN A 512 12.13 -3.33 -18.75
CA GLN A 512 11.41 -3.82 -17.55
C GLN A 512 11.96 -3.19 -16.26
N ARG A 513 13.28 -3.11 -16.09
CA ARG A 513 13.90 -2.52 -14.89
C ARG A 513 13.63 -1.02 -14.80
N TRP A 514 13.76 -0.29 -15.90
CA TRP A 514 13.48 1.13 -15.98
C TRP A 514 12.01 1.42 -15.67
N ASN A 515 11.09 0.79 -16.37
CA ASN A 515 9.64 0.91 -16.14
C ASN A 515 9.27 0.61 -14.68
N LYS A 516 9.78 -0.49 -14.11
CA LYS A 516 9.54 -0.86 -12.71
C LYS A 516 10.05 0.18 -11.73
N LYS A 517 11.21 0.79 -11.98
CA LYS A 517 11.79 1.81 -11.11
C LYS A 517 11.00 3.12 -11.17
N VAL A 518 10.74 3.64 -12.36
CA VAL A 518 9.94 4.87 -12.54
C VAL A 518 8.55 4.69 -11.94
N ARG A 519 7.87 3.59 -12.27
CA ARG A 519 6.56 3.27 -11.71
C ARG A 519 6.58 3.17 -10.18
N SER A 520 7.64 2.61 -9.59
CA SER A 520 7.78 2.50 -8.14
C SER A 520 7.80 3.86 -7.44
N VAL A 521 8.43 4.87 -8.02
CA VAL A 521 8.42 6.23 -7.47
C VAL A 521 7.05 6.87 -7.65
N ARG A 522 6.48 6.84 -8.86
CA ARG A 522 5.18 7.46 -9.17
C ARG A 522 4.04 6.89 -8.34
N VAL A 523 4.03 5.58 -8.11
CA VAL A 523 3.06 4.93 -7.21
C VAL A 523 3.22 5.40 -5.76
N GLN A 524 4.41 5.81 -5.35
CA GLN A 524 4.66 6.32 -4.00
C GLN A 524 4.52 7.84 -3.88
N ALA A 525 4.53 8.59 -4.99
CA ALA A 525 4.57 10.05 -5.00
C ALA A 525 3.49 10.71 -4.13
N HIS A 526 2.25 10.19 -4.19
CA HIS A 526 1.14 10.72 -3.40
C HIS A 526 1.25 10.45 -1.88
N LEU A 527 2.27 9.69 -1.47
CA LEU A 527 2.54 9.31 -0.08
C LEU A 527 3.73 10.09 0.49
N MET A 528 4.42 10.83 -0.37
CA MET A 528 5.57 11.62 0.02
C MET A 528 5.11 13.02 0.41
N ASN A 529 5.68 13.56 1.50
CA ASN A 529 5.43 14.94 1.89
C ASN A 529 6.09 15.90 0.90
N HIS A 530 7.31 15.53 0.47
CA HIS A 530 8.15 16.33 -0.40
C HIS A 530 8.79 15.44 -1.47
N LEU A 531 8.32 15.56 -2.71
CA LEU A 531 8.87 14.89 -3.89
C LEU A 531 8.67 15.77 -5.11
N ILE A 532 9.75 15.98 -5.87
CA ILE A 532 9.70 16.55 -7.23
C ILE A 532 10.28 15.57 -8.23
N GLU A 533 9.87 15.70 -9.49
CA GLU A 533 10.45 14.98 -10.62
C GLU A 533 11.27 15.95 -11.48
N VAL A 534 12.50 15.59 -11.81
CA VAL A 534 13.45 16.33 -12.64
C VAL A 534 13.78 15.48 -13.86
N ARG A 535 13.64 16.04 -15.05
CA ARG A 535 14.07 15.36 -16.27
C ARG A 535 15.56 15.61 -16.49
N TYR A 536 16.29 14.56 -16.80
CA TYR A 536 17.70 14.66 -17.18
C TYR A 536 17.91 15.55 -18.40
N GLU A 537 17.00 15.45 -19.35
CA GLU A 537 17.01 16.25 -20.59
C GLU A 537 16.90 17.75 -20.30
N ASP A 538 16.04 18.14 -19.34
CA ASP A 538 15.91 19.54 -18.92
C ASP A 538 17.18 20.01 -18.18
N LEU A 539 17.78 19.12 -17.37
CA LEU A 539 19.03 19.41 -16.64
C LEU A 539 20.21 19.65 -17.60
N ILE A 540 20.23 18.98 -18.74
CA ILE A 540 21.24 19.17 -19.78
C ILE A 540 20.96 20.42 -20.63
N ALA A 541 19.69 20.66 -20.99
CA ALA A 541 19.29 21.75 -21.88
C ALA A 541 19.36 23.12 -21.19
N ASP A 542 18.93 23.18 -19.92
CA ASP A 542 18.93 24.40 -19.10
C ASP A 542 19.28 24.04 -17.64
N PRO A 543 20.59 23.88 -17.35
CA PRO A 543 21.05 23.53 -16.02
C PRO A 543 20.66 24.57 -14.95
N GLU A 544 20.77 25.84 -15.29
CA GLU A 544 20.48 26.92 -14.34
C GLU A 544 19.00 26.91 -13.91
N ALA A 545 18.07 26.93 -14.85
CA ALA A 545 16.66 26.92 -14.52
C ALA A 545 16.26 25.65 -13.75
N THR A 546 16.83 24.51 -14.12
CA THR A 546 16.57 23.24 -13.43
C THR A 546 17.10 23.26 -12.00
N LEU A 547 18.34 23.72 -11.80
CA LEU A 547 18.96 23.84 -10.47
C LEU A 547 18.23 24.86 -9.58
N ARG A 548 17.82 26.02 -10.11
CA ARG A 548 17.02 27.00 -9.35
C ARG A 548 15.73 26.37 -8.81
N ARG A 549 15.03 25.58 -9.62
CA ARG A 549 13.82 24.87 -9.20
C ARG A 549 14.13 23.80 -8.13
N VAL A 550 15.24 23.09 -8.26
CA VAL A 550 15.65 22.11 -7.24
C VAL A 550 16.04 22.82 -5.95
N CYS A 551 16.81 23.91 -6.03
CA CYS A 551 17.23 24.70 -4.89
C CYS A 551 16.04 25.31 -4.13
N GLU A 552 15.06 25.85 -4.83
CA GLU A 552 13.79 26.31 -4.22
C GLU A 552 13.09 25.17 -3.46
N PHE A 553 13.03 23.99 -4.07
CA PHE A 553 12.40 22.83 -3.45
C PHE A 553 13.12 22.33 -2.21
N ILE A 554 14.47 22.37 -2.18
CA ILE A 554 15.28 21.92 -1.03
C ILE A 554 15.65 23.08 -0.09
N GLU A 555 15.12 24.28 -0.31
CA GLU A 555 15.37 25.47 0.50
C GLU A 555 16.88 25.81 0.61
N LEU A 556 17.60 25.66 -0.52
CA LEU A 556 19.02 26.01 -0.66
C LEU A 556 19.14 27.23 -1.57
N PRO A 557 19.89 28.28 -1.23
CA PRO A 557 20.18 29.35 -2.19
C PRO A 557 20.87 28.78 -3.44
N TYR A 558 20.48 29.27 -4.61
CA TYR A 558 21.19 28.89 -5.84
C TYR A 558 22.55 29.54 -5.91
N ASP A 559 23.57 28.77 -6.31
CA ASP A 559 24.92 29.25 -6.60
C ASP A 559 25.31 28.81 -8.03
N GLU A 560 25.88 29.72 -8.81
CA GLU A 560 26.23 29.45 -10.22
C GLU A 560 27.33 28.39 -10.39
N VAL A 561 28.17 28.17 -9.37
CA VAL A 561 29.20 27.12 -9.36
C VAL A 561 28.61 25.72 -9.55
N MET A 562 27.34 25.53 -9.20
CA MET A 562 26.63 24.28 -9.34
C MET A 562 26.46 23.85 -10.79
N THR A 563 26.49 24.77 -11.76
CA THR A 563 26.31 24.44 -13.19
C THR A 563 27.49 23.72 -13.79
N GLU A 564 28.69 23.93 -13.27
CA GLU A 564 29.94 23.40 -13.82
C GLU A 564 30.77 22.66 -12.75
N PRO A 565 30.24 21.57 -12.15
CA PRO A 565 31.05 20.79 -11.21
C PRO A 565 32.23 20.13 -11.93
N PRO A 566 33.38 19.94 -11.25
CA PRO A 566 34.59 19.38 -11.86
C PRO A 566 34.40 18.02 -12.58
N GLU A 567 33.45 17.21 -12.09
CA GLU A 567 33.15 15.89 -12.64
C GLU A 567 32.15 15.90 -13.79
N ARG A 568 31.55 17.07 -14.11
CA ARG A 568 30.45 17.18 -15.07
C ARG A 568 30.75 16.49 -16.41
N SER A 569 31.82 16.88 -17.07
CA SER A 569 32.20 16.34 -18.38
C SER A 569 32.42 14.83 -18.35
N ARG A 570 33.03 14.30 -17.30
CA ARG A 570 33.24 12.87 -17.13
C ARG A 570 31.91 12.12 -16.99
N ILE A 571 30.99 12.63 -16.17
CA ILE A 571 29.69 12.00 -15.92
C ILE A 571 28.82 12.06 -17.19
N GLU A 572 28.77 13.20 -17.88
CA GLU A 572 28.01 13.36 -19.13
C GLU A 572 28.52 12.40 -20.22
N ASN A 573 29.86 12.27 -20.38
CA ASN A 573 30.46 11.34 -21.30
C ASN A 573 30.10 9.88 -20.99
N ASP A 574 30.10 9.52 -19.73
CA ASP A 574 29.73 8.17 -19.29
C ASP A 574 28.25 7.88 -19.50
N LEU A 575 27.38 8.87 -19.30
CA LEU A 575 25.95 8.76 -19.56
C LEU A 575 25.60 8.80 -21.07
N GLY A 576 26.43 9.42 -21.89
CA GLY A 576 26.21 9.66 -23.31
C GLY A 576 25.17 10.74 -23.62
N PRO A 577 25.14 11.26 -24.85
CA PRO A 577 24.28 12.36 -25.26
C PRO A 577 22.78 12.04 -25.11
N VAL A 578 21.99 13.08 -24.90
CA VAL A 578 20.51 13.00 -24.95
C VAL A 578 20.07 12.61 -26.37
N GLY A 579 19.22 11.60 -26.46
CA GLY A 579 18.73 11.09 -27.74
C GLY A 579 19.68 10.15 -28.48
N SER A 580 20.81 9.77 -27.86
CA SER A 580 21.80 8.84 -28.42
C SER A 580 21.24 7.47 -28.82
N TRP A 581 20.11 7.10 -28.24
CA TRP A 581 19.41 5.87 -28.60
C TRP A 581 19.03 5.80 -30.07
N ARG A 582 18.82 6.94 -30.75
CA ARG A 582 18.46 6.99 -32.20
C ARG A 582 19.57 6.49 -33.12
N GLU A 583 20.81 6.63 -32.69
CA GLU A 583 22.00 6.22 -33.44
C GLU A 583 22.56 4.88 -32.98
N ARG A 584 22.31 4.51 -31.73
CA ARG A 584 22.94 3.35 -31.05
C ARG A 584 22.06 2.12 -30.98
N LEU A 585 20.72 2.26 -31.08
CA LEU A 585 19.80 1.14 -31.01
C LEU A 585 19.32 0.72 -32.38
N GLU A 586 19.53 -0.55 -32.71
CA GLU A 586 18.91 -1.15 -33.87
C GLU A 586 17.38 -1.22 -33.71
N PRO A 587 16.61 -1.24 -34.81
CA PRO A 587 15.14 -1.27 -34.77
C PRO A 587 14.57 -2.38 -33.88
N GLU A 588 15.17 -3.59 -33.94
CA GLU A 588 14.74 -4.73 -33.13
C GLU A 588 14.94 -4.51 -31.61
N HIS A 589 16.02 -3.82 -31.22
CA HIS A 589 16.29 -3.48 -29.81
C HIS A 589 15.32 -2.42 -29.31
N LEU A 590 14.98 -1.47 -30.16
CA LEU A 590 14.03 -0.41 -29.86
C LEU A 590 12.62 -0.99 -29.69
N GLU A 591 12.17 -1.84 -30.61
CA GLU A 591 10.86 -2.51 -30.53
C GLU A 591 10.76 -3.35 -29.24
N ALA A 592 11.76 -4.17 -28.95
CA ALA A 592 11.81 -5.00 -27.77
C ALA A 592 11.79 -4.20 -26.45
N PHE A 593 12.45 -3.04 -26.43
CA PHE A 593 12.40 -2.13 -25.28
C PHE A 593 11.00 -1.50 -25.15
N GLU A 594 10.44 -1.02 -26.25
CA GLU A 594 9.16 -0.31 -26.27
C GLU A 594 7.96 -1.23 -26.01
N GLU A 595 8.05 -2.51 -26.33
CA GLU A 595 7.04 -3.51 -25.95
C GLU A 595 6.81 -3.54 -24.42
N VAL A 596 7.87 -3.44 -23.62
CA VAL A 596 7.80 -3.54 -22.15
C VAL A 596 7.78 -2.18 -21.43
N ALA A 597 8.17 -1.10 -22.10
CA ALA A 597 8.30 0.24 -21.50
C ALA A 597 7.51 1.34 -22.24
N GLY A 598 6.93 1.06 -23.39
CA GLY A 598 6.32 2.06 -24.29
C GLY A 598 5.23 2.88 -23.60
N LYS A 599 4.35 2.25 -22.83
CA LYS A 599 3.32 2.97 -22.07
C LYS A 599 3.90 3.99 -21.08
N MET A 600 5.01 3.65 -20.44
CA MET A 600 5.68 4.59 -19.51
C MET A 600 6.38 5.72 -20.26
N LEU A 601 6.94 5.43 -21.45
CA LEU A 601 7.49 6.46 -22.33
C LEU A 601 6.41 7.46 -22.75
N ASP A 602 5.20 6.98 -23.09
CA ASP A 602 4.05 7.82 -23.43
C ASP A 602 3.60 8.66 -22.21
N GLU A 603 3.46 8.05 -21.05
CA GLU A 603 3.09 8.72 -19.79
C GLU A 603 4.09 9.83 -19.38
N LEU A 604 5.35 9.70 -19.80
CA LEU A 604 6.43 10.65 -19.58
C LEU A 604 6.61 11.64 -20.74
N GLY A 605 5.88 11.48 -21.86
CA GLY A 605 5.96 12.34 -23.02
C GLY A 605 7.19 12.11 -23.92
N TYR A 606 7.89 10.99 -23.77
CA TYR A 606 9.08 10.69 -24.59
C TYR A 606 8.78 10.20 -26.01
N ARG A 607 7.55 9.75 -26.30
CA ARG A 607 7.14 9.32 -27.65
C ARG A 607 6.47 10.43 -28.48
N SER A 608 5.75 11.33 -27.85
CA SER A 608 4.94 12.35 -28.55
C SER A 608 5.71 13.57 -29.06
N GLY A 609 7.01 13.68 -28.79
CA GLY A 609 7.83 14.81 -29.23
C GLY A 609 7.41 16.18 -28.68
N ALA A 610 6.38 16.26 -27.87
CA ALA A 610 5.96 17.49 -27.23
C ALA A 610 6.83 17.77 -25.99
N PRO A 611 7.35 18.99 -25.81
CA PRO A 611 7.94 19.38 -24.54
C PRO A 611 6.87 19.23 -23.47
N SER A 612 7.17 18.42 -22.45
CA SER A 612 6.25 18.20 -21.34
C SER A 612 5.96 19.55 -20.67
N ALA A 613 4.75 20.06 -20.83
CA ALA A 613 4.25 21.07 -19.93
C ALA A 613 4.18 20.42 -18.53
N VAL A 614 5.20 20.63 -17.74
CA VAL A 614 5.24 20.25 -16.33
C VAL A 614 4.17 21.05 -15.61
N ARG A 615 3.04 20.41 -15.32
CA ARG A 615 2.01 20.93 -14.41
C ARG A 615 2.25 20.42 -13.00
#